data_495aa930c4bd6f60b7570941f03b5ebd
#
_entry.id   495aa930c4bd6f60b7570941f03b5ebd
#
_cell.length_a   1.000
_cell.length_b   1.000
_cell.length_c   1.000
_cell.angle_alpha   90.00
_cell.angle_beta   90.00
_cell.angle_gamma   90.00
#
_symmetry.space_group_name_H-M   'P 1'
#
loop_
_entity.id
_entity.type
_entity.pdbx_description
1 polymer ?
#
loop_
_entity_poly.entity_id
_entity_poly.type
_entity_poly.pdbx_seq_one_letter_code
_entity_poly.pdbx_strand_id
1 'polypeptide(L)'
;MTGKEVLFKTLRHEETERPAWVPMAGVHAGFLKGYTADEVYQDADKLVESLLEVEKMYAPDGLILLFDLQLEAEILGCTIKWEKNGPPSVRSHPLESTFEIPDIKITRDSGRIPLVLDVTRRIKKAVGDRTALYGLFCGPYTLASH
;
A
#
# COMPACT_ATOMS: atom_id res chain seq x y z
N MET A 1 11.10 21.25 -11.75
CA MET A 1 10.43 20.88 -10.48
C MET A 1 10.31 19.36 -10.44
N THR A 2 10.65 18.71 -9.32
CA THR A 2 10.44 17.26 -9.15
C THR A 2 8.96 16.94 -8.95
N GLY A 3 8.52 15.71 -9.23
CA GLY A 3 7.15 15.30 -8.98
C GLY A 3 6.74 15.51 -7.52
N LYS A 4 7.64 15.20 -6.58
CA LYS A 4 7.46 15.46 -5.15
C LYS A 4 7.19 16.95 -4.86
N GLU A 5 7.92 17.87 -5.47
CA GLU A 5 7.70 19.32 -5.29
C GLU A 5 6.35 19.75 -5.86
N VAL A 6 5.96 19.22 -7.04
CA VAL A 6 4.64 19.48 -7.63
C VAL A 6 3.53 19.03 -6.67
N LEU A 7 3.61 17.80 -6.16
CA LEU A 7 2.58 17.29 -5.25
C LEU A 7 2.51 18.09 -3.95
N PHE A 8 3.64 18.41 -3.31
CA PHE A 8 3.62 19.18 -2.06
C PHE A 8 3.14 20.62 -2.24
N LYS A 9 3.45 21.26 -3.36
CA LYS A 9 2.89 22.57 -3.70
C LYS A 9 1.37 22.49 -3.90
N THR A 10 0.90 21.48 -4.65
CA THR A 10 -0.54 21.25 -4.84
C THR A 10 -1.27 21.07 -3.50
N LEU A 11 -0.71 20.28 -2.58
CA LEU A 11 -1.28 20.06 -1.25
C LEU A 11 -1.31 21.35 -0.38
N ARG A 12 -0.42 22.30 -0.64
CA ARG A 12 -0.40 23.62 0.02
C ARG A 12 -1.19 24.69 -0.74
N HIS A 13 -1.89 24.32 -1.81
CA HIS A 13 -2.62 25.25 -2.68
C HIS A 13 -1.73 26.33 -3.32
N GLU A 14 -0.46 26.00 -3.55
CA GLU A 14 0.49 26.87 -4.27
C GLU A 14 0.39 26.63 -5.78
N GLU A 15 0.76 27.64 -6.57
CA GLU A 15 0.81 27.51 -8.04
C GLU A 15 1.84 26.47 -8.48
N THR A 16 1.44 25.67 -9.47
CA THR A 16 2.28 24.64 -10.09
C THR A 16 2.19 24.75 -11.62
N GLU A 17 3.23 24.28 -12.31
CA GLU A 17 3.29 24.29 -13.79
C GLU A 17 2.22 23.36 -14.42
N ARG A 18 1.75 22.37 -13.67
CA ARG A 18 0.77 21.37 -14.08
C ARG A 18 0.07 20.76 -12.85
N PRO A 19 -1.09 20.14 -13.02
CA PRO A 19 -1.69 19.35 -11.94
C PRO A 19 -0.77 18.22 -11.48
N ALA A 20 -0.79 17.92 -10.18
CA ALA A 20 -0.11 16.74 -9.66
C ALA A 20 -0.81 15.46 -10.13
N TRP A 21 0.00 14.46 -10.51
CA TRP A 21 -0.49 13.16 -10.95
C TRP A 21 -0.04 12.05 -9.99
N VAL A 22 -1.01 11.40 -9.34
CA VAL A 22 -0.78 10.39 -8.30
C VAL A 22 -1.64 9.16 -8.61
N PRO A 23 -1.19 8.27 -9.52
CA PRO A 23 -1.94 7.08 -9.91
C PRO A 23 -1.92 6.03 -8.80
N MET A 24 -3.01 5.27 -8.69
CA MET A 24 -3.10 4.08 -7.87
C MET A 24 -2.80 2.85 -8.73
N ALA A 25 -1.54 2.42 -8.80
CA ALA A 25 -1.15 1.30 -9.64
C ALA A 25 -1.70 -0.05 -9.12
N GLY A 26 -1.80 -0.22 -7.78
CA GLY A 26 -2.39 -1.43 -7.18
C GLY A 26 -1.75 -2.71 -7.71
N VAL A 27 -2.57 -3.68 -8.06
CA VAL A 27 -2.13 -4.98 -8.62
C VAL A 27 -1.45 -4.85 -9.99
N HIS A 28 -1.75 -3.78 -10.73
CA HIS A 28 -1.10 -3.50 -12.01
C HIS A 28 0.42 -3.39 -11.88
N ALA A 29 0.90 -2.87 -10.75
CA ALA A 29 2.33 -2.77 -10.49
C ALA A 29 3.03 -4.14 -10.60
N GLY A 30 2.44 -5.19 -10.03
CA GLY A 30 2.95 -6.56 -10.12
C GLY A 30 2.94 -7.08 -11.55
N PHE A 31 1.87 -6.84 -12.28
CA PHE A 31 1.74 -7.30 -13.67
C PHE A 31 2.79 -6.72 -14.61
N LEU A 32 3.29 -5.51 -14.35
CA LEU A 32 4.41 -4.94 -15.11
C LEU A 32 5.70 -5.77 -15.02
N LYS A 33 5.84 -6.54 -13.94
CA LYS A 33 6.98 -7.44 -13.69
C LYS A 33 6.64 -8.91 -13.93
N GLY A 34 5.41 -9.23 -14.32
CA GLY A 34 4.93 -10.59 -14.50
C GLY A 34 4.60 -11.32 -13.20
N TYR A 35 4.45 -10.59 -12.09
CA TYR A 35 4.05 -11.14 -10.79
C TYR A 35 2.53 -11.12 -10.62
N THR A 36 2.00 -12.10 -9.90
CA THR A 36 0.60 -12.12 -9.51
C THR A 36 0.35 -11.21 -8.29
N ALA A 37 -0.90 -10.84 -8.06
CA ALA A 37 -1.22 -9.93 -6.95
C ALA A 37 -0.86 -10.54 -5.59
N ASP A 38 -1.20 -11.80 -5.34
CA ASP A 38 -0.86 -12.50 -4.12
C ASP A 38 0.66 -12.55 -3.84
N GLU A 39 1.47 -12.68 -4.88
CA GLU A 39 2.92 -12.62 -4.76
C GLU A 39 3.41 -11.24 -4.32
N VAL A 40 2.92 -10.18 -4.96
CA VAL A 40 3.34 -8.80 -4.67
C VAL A 40 2.91 -8.35 -3.26
N TYR A 41 1.73 -8.75 -2.81
CA TYR A 41 1.23 -8.37 -1.48
C TYR A 41 1.94 -9.09 -0.32
N GLN A 42 2.65 -10.19 -0.60
CA GLN A 42 3.28 -11.02 0.43
C GLN A 42 4.81 -11.07 0.35
N ASP A 43 5.40 -10.47 -0.69
CA ASP A 43 6.85 -10.48 -0.92
C ASP A 43 7.38 -9.06 -1.10
N ALA A 44 8.25 -8.63 -0.18
CA ALA A 44 8.81 -7.28 -0.18
C ALA A 44 9.71 -7.01 -1.40
N ASP A 45 10.46 -8.02 -1.89
CA ASP A 45 11.34 -7.86 -3.04
C ASP A 45 10.52 -7.64 -4.32
N LYS A 46 9.49 -8.47 -4.53
CA LYS A 46 8.58 -8.34 -5.66
C LYS A 46 7.81 -7.02 -5.64
N LEU A 47 7.36 -6.59 -4.46
CA LEU A 47 6.68 -5.29 -4.32
C LEU A 47 7.62 -4.13 -4.64
N VAL A 48 8.86 -4.14 -4.13
CA VAL A 48 9.85 -3.09 -4.43
C VAL A 48 10.15 -3.04 -5.93
N GLU A 49 10.42 -4.18 -6.57
CA GLU A 49 10.67 -4.23 -8.00
C GLU A 49 9.50 -3.69 -8.82
N SER A 50 8.27 -4.05 -8.43
CA SER A 50 7.04 -3.59 -9.08
C SER A 50 6.85 -2.08 -8.94
N LEU A 51 7.08 -1.52 -7.77
CA LEU A 51 6.96 -0.07 -7.51
C LEU A 51 8.04 0.75 -8.24
N LEU A 52 9.26 0.22 -8.33
CA LEU A 52 10.32 0.86 -9.11
C LEU A 52 10.03 0.84 -10.60
N GLU A 53 9.38 -0.20 -11.11
CA GLU A 53 8.94 -0.24 -12.51
C GLU A 53 7.80 0.75 -12.78
N VAL A 54 6.85 0.90 -11.84
CA VAL A 54 5.81 1.95 -11.91
C VAL A 54 6.45 3.34 -11.96
N GLU A 55 7.42 3.61 -11.10
CA GLU A 55 8.10 4.91 -11.07
C GLU A 55 8.85 5.17 -12.37
N LYS A 56 9.58 4.20 -12.86
CA LYS A 56 10.34 4.30 -14.11
C LYS A 56 9.44 4.50 -15.34
N MET A 57 8.32 3.77 -15.42
CA MET A 57 7.44 3.77 -16.59
C MET A 57 6.53 5.00 -16.62
N TYR A 58 6.02 5.40 -15.47
CA TYR A 58 4.97 6.41 -15.37
C TYR A 58 5.44 7.74 -14.80
N ALA A 59 6.58 7.79 -14.11
CA ALA A 59 7.12 8.98 -13.46
C ALA A 59 6.05 9.77 -12.64
N PRO A 60 5.34 9.13 -11.71
CA PRO A 60 4.29 9.76 -10.94
C PRO A 60 4.85 10.81 -9.97
N ASP A 61 4.06 11.80 -9.60
CA ASP A 61 4.41 12.80 -8.58
C ASP A 61 4.35 12.22 -7.16
N GLY A 62 3.52 11.22 -6.97
CA GLY A 62 3.40 10.45 -5.74
C GLY A 62 3.22 8.96 -6.00
N LEU A 63 3.83 8.13 -5.16
CA LEU A 63 3.81 6.68 -5.27
C LEU A 63 3.21 6.08 -4.00
N ILE A 64 2.16 5.28 -4.16
CA ILE A 64 1.59 4.49 -3.07
C ILE A 64 2.45 3.25 -2.81
N LEU A 65 2.79 3.00 -1.54
CA LEU A 65 3.73 1.94 -1.17
C LEU A 65 3.10 0.55 -1.13
N LEU A 66 1.85 0.47 -0.69
CA LEU A 66 1.04 -0.75 -0.71
C LEU A 66 -0.42 -0.36 -0.86
N PHE A 67 -1.08 -0.85 -1.90
CA PHE A 67 -2.51 -0.66 -2.09
C PHE A 67 -3.26 -1.87 -1.54
N ASP A 68 -3.39 -1.93 -0.22
CA ASP A 68 -4.05 -3.02 0.50
C ASP A 68 -4.92 -2.48 1.63
N LEU A 69 -6.22 -2.63 1.51
CA LEU A 69 -7.20 -2.23 2.53
C LEU A 69 -7.42 -3.31 3.60
N GLN A 70 -6.75 -4.45 3.48
CA GLN A 70 -6.97 -5.60 4.36
C GLN A 70 -5.83 -5.80 5.39
N LEU A 71 -4.80 -4.95 5.34
CA LEU A 71 -3.64 -5.06 6.23
C LEU A 71 -4.05 -4.99 7.70
N GLU A 72 -4.89 -4.00 8.05
CA GLU A 72 -5.37 -3.81 9.41
C GLU A 72 -6.34 -4.93 9.83
N ALA A 73 -7.22 -5.34 8.93
CA ALA A 73 -8.13 -6.45 9.18
C ALA A 73 -7.38 -7.77 9.46
N GLU A 74 -6.33 -8.05 8.69
CA GLU A 74 -5.43 -9.19 8.93
C GLU A 74 -4.79 -9.14 10.33
N ILE A 75 -4.25 -7.97 10.71
CA ILE A 75 -3.62 -7.76 12.02
C ILE A 75 -4.63 -7.95 13.15
N LEU A 76 -5.88 -7.58 12.93
CA LEU A 76 -6.98 -7.76 13.88
C LEU A 76 -7.56 -9.18 13.89
N GLY A 77 -6.97 -10.12 13.14
CA GLY A 77 -7.31 -11.53 13.17
C GLY A 77 -8.26 -12.00 12.10
N CYS A 78 -8.58 -11.15 11.12
CA CYS A 78 -9.37 -11.59 9.96
C CYS A 78 -8.57 -12.56 9.10
N THR A 79 -9.24 -13.57 8.56
CA THR A 79 -8.65 -14.46 7.55
C THR A 79 -8.72 -13.78 6.18
N ILE A 80 -7.59 -13.73 5.48
CA ILE A 80 -7.48 -13.08 4.18
C ILE A 80 -7.55 -14.13 3.07
N LYS A 81 -8.40 -13.85 2.07
CA LYS A 81 -8.43 -14.58 0.80
C LYS A 81 -7.53 -13.88 -0.19
N TRP A 82 -6.49 -14.57 -0.62
CA TRP A 82 -5.53 -14.10 -1.61
C TRP A 82 -6.00 -14.39 -3.02
N GLU A 83 -5.85 -13.44 -3.93
CA GLU A 83 -6.24 -13.54 -5.33
C GLU A 83 -5.04 -13.28 -6.24
N LYS A 84 -4.93 -14.03 -7.35
CA LYS A 84 -3.84 -13.83 -8.31
C LYS A 84 -4.01 -12.59 -9.17
N ASN A 85 -5.26 -12.25 -9.51
CA ASN A 85 -5.57 -11.20 -10.47
C ASN A 85 -6.29 -9.99 -9.85
N GLY A 86 -6.38 -9.93 -8.52
CA GLY A 86 -7.09 -8.88 -7.82
C GLY A 86 -6.55 -8.63 -6.41
N PRO A 87 -7.02 -7.58 -5.74
CA PRO A 87 -6.64 -7.31 -4.37
C PRO A 87 -7.17 -8.40 -3.43
N PRO A 88 -6.54 -8.59 -2.26
CA PRO A 88 -7.04 -9.51 -1.25
C PRO A 88 -8.39 -9.05 -0.70
N SER A 89 -9.14 -9.99 -0.13
CA SER A 89 -10.41 -9.71 0.53
C SER A 89 -10.50 -10.43 1.88
N VAL A 90 -11.32 -9.94 2.79
CA VAL A 90 -11.62 -10.62 4.06
C VAL A 90 -12.50 -11.83 3.76
N ARG A 91 -12.11 -12.99 4.29
CA ARG A 91 -12.86 -14.25 4.20
C ARG A 91 -13.73 -14.50 5.43
N SER A 92 -13.17 -14.24 6.62
CA SER A 92 -13.86 -14.36 7.89
C SER A 92 -13.25 -13.43 8.92
N HIS A 93 -13.99 -13.01 9.91
CA HIS A 93 -13.52 -12.13 10.99
C HIS A 93 -13.65 -12.83 12.36
N PRO A 94 -12.85 -12.42 13.36
CA PRO A 94 -12.80 -13.12 14.65
C PRO A 94 -14.10 -13.07 15.43
N LEU A 95 -14.98 -12.09 15.19
CA LEU A 95 -16.27 -11.95 15.88
C LEU A 95 -17.43 -12.69 15.17
N GLU A 96 -17.16 -13.45 14.11
CA GLU A 96 -18.17 -14.20 13.36
C GLU A 96 -18.88 -15.26 14.24
N SER A 97 -18.15 -15.87 15.16
CA SER A 97 -18.65 -16.94 16.03
C SER A 97 -18.64 -16.61 17.52
N THR A 98 -18.23 -15.43 17.93
CA THR A 98 -18.13 -15.00 19.33
C THR A 98 -18.40 -13.51 19.47
N PHE A 99 -18.90 -13.08 20.64
CA PHE A 99 -19.01 -11.67 21.01
C PHE A 99 -17.84 -11.19 21.89
N GLU A 100 -16.87 -12.06 22.16
CA GLU A 100 -15.69 -11.70 22.95
C GLU A 100 -14.68 -10.98 22.06
N ILE A 101 -14.42 -9.71 22.38
CA ILE A 101 -13.44 -8.89 21.67
C ILE A 101 -12.04 -9.38 22.07
N PRO A 102 -11.22 -9.86 21.14
CA PRO A 102 -9.88 -10.34 21.45
C PRO A 102 -8.97 -9.16 21.91
N ASP A 103 -8.16 -9.41 22.94
CA ASP A 103 -7.11 -8.46 23.37
C ASP A 103 -5.90 -8.56 22.44
N ILE A 104 -5.93 -7.79 21.36
CA ILE A 104 -4.89 -7.81 20.33
C ILE A 104 -3.91 -6.67 20.60
N LYS A 105 -2.65 -7.01 20.88
CA LYS A 105 -1.56 -6.04 20.98
C LYS A 105 -0.88 -5.86 19.63
N ILE A 106 -1.09 -4.72 19.02
CA ILE A 106 -0.46 -4.37 17.74
C ILE A 106 0.95 -3.84 18.00
N THR A 107 1.93 -4.43 17.34
CA THR A 107 3.33 -4.04 17.38
C THR A 107 3.88 -3.84 15.97
N ARG A 108 5.12 -3.43 15.85
CA ARG A 108 5.81 -3.31 14.55
C ARG A 108 6.02 -4.66 13.83
N ASP A 109 5.89 -5.76 14.57
CA ASP A 109 6.08 -7.12 14.05
C ASP A 109 4.75 -7.83 13.77
N SER A 110 3.60 -7.14 13.92
CA SER A 110 2.28 -7.70 13.67
C SER A 110 1.99 -7.83 12.18
N GLY A 111 1.50 -9.00 11.76
CA GLY A 111 1.10 -9.27 10.37
C GLY A 111 2.17 -8.89 9.35
N ARG A 112 1.78 -8.16 8.32
CA ARG A 112 2.69 -7.69 7.26
C ARG A 112 3.27 -6.27 7.51
N ILE A 113 3.18 -5.73 8.73
CA ILE A 113 3.84 -4.45 9.07
C ILE A 113 5.34 -4.48 8.74
N PRO A 114 6.12 -5.54 9.08
CA PRO A 114 7.54 -5.61 8.71
C PRO A 114 7.79 -5.45 7.22
N LEU A 115 6.97 -6.09 6.38
CA LEU A 115 7.04 -5.98 4.92
C LEU A 115 6.84 -4.52 4.48
N VAL A 116 5.79 -3.86 4.96
CA VAL A 116 5.48 -2.46 4.61
C VAL A 116 6.61 -1.53 5.04
N LEU A 117 7.17 -1.72 6.23
CA LEU A 117 8.29 -0.92 6.73
C LEU A 117 9.57 -1.12 5.91
N ASP A 118 9.86 -2.35 5.49
CA ASP A 118 11.01 -2.64 4.64
C ASP A 118 10.86 -2.01 3.25
N VAL A 119 9.74 -2.24 2.60
CA VAL A 119 9.41 -1.62 1.31
C VAL A 119 9.52 -0.10 1.39
N THR A 120 8.96 0.50 2.45
CA THR A 120 9.02 1.96 2.67
C THR A 120 10.46 2.47 2.72
N ARG A 121 11.34 1.82 3.47
CA ARG A 121 12.76 2.21 3.57
C ARG A 121 13.47 2.11 2.23
N ARG A 122 13.25 1.01 1.50
CA ARG A 122 13.91 0.74 0.22
C ARG A 122 13.44 1.70 -0.87
N ILE A 123 12.15 1.91 -1.02
CA ILE A 123 11.59 2.85 -2.00
C ILE A 123 11.98 4.30 -1.64
N LYS A 124 11.93 4.67 -0.35
CA LYS A 124 12.39 6.01 0.08
C LYS A 124 13.85 6.25 -0.29
N LYS A 125 14.72 5.26 -0.15
CA LYS A 125 16.13 5.35 -0.53
C LYS A 125 16.30 5.49 -2.05
N ALA A 126 15.47 4.81 -2.83
CA ALA A 126 15.62 4.76 -4.29
C ALA A 126 15.05 5.99 -5.02
N VAL A 127 13.89 6.49 -4.57
CA VAL A 127 13.14 7.52 -5.32
C VAL A 127 12.58 8.67 -4.45
N GLY A 128 12.73 8.60 -3.13
CA GLY A 128 12.11 9.54 -2.19
C GLY A 128 12.64 10.98 -2.23
N ASP A 129 13.67 11.24 -3.01
CA ASP A 129 14.19 12.57 -3.33
C ASP A 129 13.33 13.29 -4.38
N ARG A 130 12.78 12.56 -5.36
CA ARG A 130 12.05 13.10 -6.50
C ARG A 130 10.56 12.76 -6.56
N THR A 131 10.14 11.64 -5.93
CA THR A 131 8.75 11.18 -5.90
C THR A 131 8.25 11.19 -4.46
N ALA A 132 7.07 11.77 -4.21
CA ALA A 132 6.45 11.70 -2.89
C ALA A 132 5.95 10.29 -2.59
N LEU A 133 6.14 9.84 -1.36
CA LEU A 133 5.69 8.52 -0.93
C LEU A 133 4.54 8.66 0.05
N TYR A 134 3.51 7.82 -0.11
CA TYR A 134 2.39 7.81 0.81
C TYR A 134 1.94 6.38 1.11
N GLY A 135 1.51 6.17 2.35
CA GLY A 135 0.90 4.95 2.81
C GLY A 135 -0.62 5.00 2.65
N LEU A 136 -1.23 3.84 2.51
CA LEU A 136 -2.67 3.64 2.60
C LEU A 136 -2.96 2.99 3.95
N PHE A 137 -4.07 3.36 4.54
CA PHE A 137 -4.65 2.67 5.70
C PHE A 137 -6.16 2.65 5.58
N CYS A 138 -6.77 1.65 6.17
CA CYS A 138 -8.23 1.51 6.16
C CYS A 138 -8.86 2.48 7.15
N GLY A 139 -9.84 3.25 6.71
CA GLY A 139 -10.62 4.11 7.60
C GLY A 139 -11.43 3.28 8.61
N PRO A 140 -11.72 3.81 9.82
CA PRO A 140 -12.36 3.03 10.89
C PRO A 140 -13.73 2.47 10.51
N TYR A 141 -14.51 3.19 9.72
CA TYR A 141 -15.82 2.71 9.23
C TYR A 141 -15.67 1.52 8.27
N THR A 142 -14.75 1.63 7.31
CA THR A 142 -14.46 0.55 6.36
C THR A 142 -13.91 -0.67 7.08
N LEU A 143 -12.98 -0.46 8.03
CA LEU A 143 -12.42 -1.55 8.82
C LEU A 143 -13.47 -2.28 9.65
N ALA A 144 -14.41 -1.54 10.25
CA ALA A 144 -15.51 -2.13 11.02
C ALA A 144 -16.55 -2.86 10.16
N SER A 145 -16.55 -2.66 8.83
CA SER A 145 -17.45 -3.33 7.89
C SER A 145 -16.90 -4.65 7.32
N HIS A 146 -15.64 -4.95 7.61
CA HIS A 146 -14.99 -6.20 7.23
C HIS A 146 -15.35 -7.32 8.17
#